data_6438e0eb1b57b8beb659d0e590592ab3
#
_entry.id   6438e0eb1b57b8beb659d0e590592ab3
#
_cell.length_a   1.000
_cell.length_b   1.000
_cell.length_c   1.000
_cell.angle_alpha   90.00
_cell.angle_beta   90.00
_cell.angle_gamma   90.00
#
_symmetry.space_group_name_H-M   'P 1'
#
loop_
_entity.id
_entity.type
_entity.pdbx_description
1 polymer ?
#
loop_
_entity_poly.entity_id
_entity_poly.type
_entity_poly.pdbx_seq_one_letter_code
_entity_poly.pdbx_strand_id
1 'polypeptide(L)'
;MLRTGLQFADLARFKDMDLSVVWAKSDQLLANMEGANNVARARAAIFNSTKSELLNVHSLLFQGRSGAGQFRSLELKPIYRGQDCAPPEFIDRSLDNLEIWLAADSFKEIHAIERCALTITRIIDIWPFEFGNLTTAIVFANKALNDAGLAPFFVLPEHMSEFEKVVANSMIIEMQPLINAIYQTVKREMTQIEK
;
A
#
# COMPACT_ATOMS: atom_id res chain seq x y z
N MET A 1 8.71 19.07 1.83
CA MET A 1 7.65 18.98 2.84
C MET A 1 6.32 19.16 2.09
N LEU A 2 5.60 18.07 1.86
CA LEU A 2 4.28 18.13 1.23
C LEU A 2 3.33 18.76 2.27
N ARG A 3 3.04 20.04 2.13
CA ARG A 3 1.95 20.66 2.88
C ARG A 3 0.65 20.26 2.19
N THR A 4 0.13 19.08 2.54
CA THR A 4 -1.21 18.74 2.14
C THR A 4 -2.16 19.60 2.95
N GLY A 5 -3.05 20.32 2.28
CA GLY A 5 -4.08 21.14 2.94
C GLY A 5 -5.16 20.31 3.63
N LEU A 6 -4.96 18.99 3.75
CA LEU A 6 -5.84 18.07 4.46
C LEU A 6 -5.49 18.13 5.95
N GLN A 7 -6.46 18.52 6.74
CA GLN A 7 -6.40 18.35 8.19
C GLN A 7 -6.98 16.98 8.53
N PHE A 8 -6.12 16.06 8.93
CA PHE A 8 -6.54 14.72 9.39
C PHE A 8 -7.00 14.70 10.85
N ALA A 9 -7.14 15.88 11.48
CA ALA A 9 -7.51 16.03 12.88
C ALA A 9 -8.85 15.39 13.24
N ASP A 10 -9.75 15.28 12.28
CA ASP A 10 -11.06 14.65 12.47
C ASP A 10 -10.97 13.12 12.63
N LEU A 11 -9.87 12.48 12.24
CA LEU A 11 -9.63 11.06 12.49
C LEU A 11 -9.25 10.77 13.95
N ALA A 12 -8.77 11.76 14.69
CA ALA A 12 -8.37 11.58 16.09
C ALA A 12 -9.55 11.19 17.03
N ARG A 13 -10.79 11.53 16.65
CA ARG A 13 -12.00 11.16 17.40
C ARG A 13 -12.28 9.66 17.42
N PHE A 14 -11.72 8.90 16.50
CA PHE A 14 -11.92 7.47 16.37
C PHE A 14 -10.86 6.65 17.13
N LYS A 15 -10.04 7.31 17.93
CA LYS A 15 -9.04 6.65 18.76
C LYS A 15 -9.74 5.66 19.71
N ASP A 16 -9.16 4.49 19.84
CA ASP A 16 -9.64 3.39 20.69
C ASP A 16 -10.88 2.61 20.18
N MET A 17 -11.25 2.78 18.89
CA MET A 17 -12.30 1.95 18.28
C MET A 17 -11.78 0.54 17.98
N ASP A 18 -12.68 -0.46 18.11
CA ASP A 18 -12.39 -1.81 17.64
C ASP A 18 -12.54 -1.86 16.10
N LEU A 19 -11.41 -1.90 15.41
CA LEU A 19 -11.33 -1.95 13.94
C LEU A 19 -11.28 -3.37 13.38
N SER A 20 -11.39 -4.42 14.21
CA SER A 20 -11.22 -5.82 13.80
C SER A 20 -12.12 -6.22 12.64
N VAL A 21 -13.38 -5.82 12.65
CA VAL A 21 -14.38 -6.10 11.60
C VAL A 21 -13.99 -5.44 10.28
N VAL A 22 -13.51 -4.19 10.32
CA VAL A 22 -13.12 -3.47 9.10
C VAL A 22 -11.85 -4.05 8.51
N TRP A 23 -10.90 -4.45 9.34
CA TRP A 23 -9.70 -5.14 8.89
C TRP A 23 -10.03 -6.49 8.24
N ALA A 24 -10.95 -7.28 8.82
CA ALA A 24 -11.39 -8.54 8.23
C ALA A 24 -12.10 -8.33 6.87
N LYS A 25 -12.95 -7.31 6.76
CA LYS A 25 -13.58 -6.90 5.49
C LYS A 25 -12.54 -6.52 4.44
N SER A 26 -11.54 -5.73 4.81
CA SER A 26 -10.44 -5.34 3.94
C SER A 26 -9.65 -6.56 3.43
N ASP A 27 -9.30 -7.47 4.34
CA ASP A 27 -8.55 -8.68 3.99
C ASP A 27 -9.32 -9.52 2.95
N GLN A 28 -10.65 -9.64 3.08
CA GLN A 28 -11.49 -10.35 2.12
C GLN A 28 -11.57 -9.65 0.77
N LEU A 29 -11.71 -8.31 0.75
CA LEU A 29 -11.74 -7.53 -0.48
C LEU A 29 -10.40 -7.60 -1.22
N LEU A 30 -9.31 -7.48 -0.50
CA LEU A 30 -7.96 -7.59 -1.07
C LEU A 30 -7.67 -9.01 -1.58
N ALA A 31 -8.21 -10.05 -0.93
CA ALA A 31 -8.10 -11.43 -1.41
C ALA A 31 -8.73 -11.64 -2.79
N ASN A 32 -9.77 -10.88 -3.13
CA ASN A 32 -10.40 -10.95 -4.44
C ASN A 32 -9.61 -10.23 -5.54
N MET A 33 -8.63 -9.40 -5.16
CA MET A 33 -7.75 -8.72 -6.12
C MET A 33 -6.68 -9.70 -6.60
N GLU A 34 -6.53 -9.82 -7.91
CA GLU A 34 -5.47 -10.61 -8.57
C GLU A 34 -5.34 -12.07 -8.07
N GLY A 35 -6.36 -12.60 -7.38
CA GLY A 35 -6.33 -13.95 -6.82
C GLY A 35 -5.42 -14.08 -5.59
N ALA A 36 -5.28 -13.02 -4.80
CA ALA A 36 -4.54 -13.05 -3.55
C ALA A 36 -5.22 -13.96 -2.51
N ASN A 37 -4.42 -14.56 -1.64
CA ASN A 37 -4.89 -15.36 -0.52
C ASN A 37 -4.08 -15.04 0.74
N ASN A 38 -4.45 -15.60 1.88
CA ASN A 38 -3.73 -15.39 3.15
C ASN A 38 -3.49 -13.91 3.53
N VAL A 39 -4.36 -12.98 3.11
CA VAL A 39 -4.15 -11.53 3.27
C VAL A 39 -3.94 -11.16 4.74
N ALA A 40 -4.78 -11.67 5.65
CA ALA A 40 -4.63 -11.42 7.08
C ALA A 40 -3.25 -11.87 7.62
N ARG A 41 -2.78 -13.04 7.17
CA ARG A 41 -1.47 -13.58 7.54
C ARG A 41 -0.34 -12.77 6.94
N ALA A 42 -0.47 -12.36 5.68
CA ALA A 42 0.51 -11.51 5.01
C ALA A 42 0.64 -10.15 5.74
N ARG A 43 -0.47 -9.52 6.08
CA ARG A 43 -0.51 -8.28 6.85
C ARG A 43 0.14 -8.45 8.23
N ALA A 44 -0.18 -9.52 8.95
CA ALA A 44 0.38 -9.82 10.27
C ALA A 44 1.89 -10.12 10.24
N ALA A 45 2.47 -10.37 9.08
CA ALA A 45 3.91 -10.63 8.93
C ALA A 45 4.76 -9.37 8.73
N ILE A 46 4.15 -8.16 8.76
CA ILE A 46 4.84 -6.90 8.56
C ILE A 46 5.08 -6.22 9.92
N PHE A 47 6.35 -6.12 10.33
CA PHE A 47 6.74 -5.51 11.61
C PHE A 47 7.52 -4.21 11.41
N ASN A 48 8.53 -4.21 10.53
CA ASN A 48 9.46 -3.11 10.33
C ASN A 48 9.44 -2.51 8.92
N SER A 49 8.57 -3.00 8.05
CA SER A 49 8.45 -2.59 6.64
C SER A 49 9.76 -2.81 5.85
N THR A 50 10.41 -3.96 6.07
CA THR A 50 11.65 -4.33 5.40
C THR A 50 11.42 -4.96 4.02
N LYS A 51 12.46 -4.98 3.19
CA LYS A 51 12.48 -5.67 1.90
C LYS A 51 12.14 -7.17 2.06
N SER A 52 12.70 -7.81 3.06
CA SER A 52 12.42 -9.24 3.34
C SER A 52 10.96 -9.48 3.71
N GLU A 53 10.35 -8.58 4.46
CA GLU A 53 8.92 -8.63 4.76
C GLU A 53 8.06 -8.41 3.52
N LEU A 54 8.45 -7.51 2.62
CA LEU A 54 7.75 -7.30 1.34
C LEU A 54 7.75 -8.57 0.48
N LEU A 55 8.89 -9.27 0.37
CA LEU A 55 9.00 -10.56 -0.31
C LEU A 55 8.11 -11.61 0.34
N ASN A 56 8.12 -11.69 1.68
CA ASN A 56 7.30 -12.63 2.44
C ASN A 56 5.80 -12.34 2.26
N VAL A 57 5.40 -11.07 2.27
CA VAL A 57 4.02 -10.64 1.99
C VAL A 57 3.58 -11.15 0.63
N HIS A 58 4.36 -10.89 -0.43
CA HIS A 58 4.04 -11.37 -1.77
C HIS A 58 3.98 -12.91 -1.83
N SER A 59 4.91 -13.60 -1.17
CA SER A 59 4.91 -15.06 -1.07
C SER A 59 3.63 -15.61 -0.43
N LEU A 60 3.17 -15.00 0.66
CA LEU A 60 1.95 -15.40 1.36
C LEU A 60 0.70 -15.09 0.56
N LEU A 61 0.61 -13.90 -0.04
CA LEU A 61 -0.53 -13.48 -0.86
C LEU A 61 -0.75 -14.40 -2.07
N PHE A 62 0.33 -14.87 -2.66
CA PHE A 62 0.28 -15.65 -3.90
C PHE A 62 0.80 -17.08 -3.70
N GLN A 63 0.68 -17.62 -2.49
CA GLN A 63 1.13 -18.97 -2.15
C GLN A 63 0.57 -20.00 -3.13
N GLY A 64 1.46 -20.84 -3.67
CA GLY A 64 1.13 -21.85 -4.66
C GLY A 64 1.25 -21.39 -6.13
N ARG A 65 1.40 -20.10 -6.37
CA ARG A 65 1.65 -19.55 -7.72
C ARG A 65 3.16 -19.49 -7.98
N SER A 66 3.59 -19.92 -9.15
CA SER A 66 5.00 -19.83 -9.57
C SER A 66 5.45 -18.37 -9.54
N GLY A 67 6.65 -18.10 -9.03
CA GLY A 67 7.18 -16.74 -8.87
C GLY A 67 6.71 -16.01 -7.60
N ALA A 68 5.88 -16.61 -6.74
CA ALA A 68 5.49 -16.00 -5.47
C ALA A 68 6.72 -15.76 -4.58
N GLY A 69 6.87 -14.50 -4.10
CA GLY A 69 8.01 -14.08 -3.29
C GLY A 69 9.34 -13.95 -4.04
N GLN A 70 9.31 -13.90 -5.37
CA GLN A 70 10.49 -13.75 -6.20
C GLN A 70 10.42 -12.45 -7.01
N PHE A 71 11.55 -11.77 -7.15
CA PHE A 71 11.64 -10.65 -8.07
C PHE A 71 11.47 -11.11 -9.51
N ARG A 72 10.88 -10.24 -10.33
CA ARG A 72 10.85 -10.48 -11.77
C ARG A 72 12.26 -10.45 -12.36
N SER A 73 12.47 -11.27 -13.37
CA SER A 73 13.72 -11.31 -14.14
C SER A 73 13.59 -10.63 -15.51
N LEU A 74 12.39 -10.27 -15.92
CA LEU A 74 12.12 -9.64 -17.21
C LEU A 74 12.07 -8.12 -17.08
N GLU A 75 12.62 -7.43 -18.07
CA GLU A 75 12.35 -6.01 -18.25
C GLU A 75 10.88 -5.80 -18.60
N LEU A 76 10.27 -4.81 -17.97
CA LEU A 76 8.90 -4.42 -18.25
C LEU A 76 8.88 -3.01 -18.80
N LYS A 77 7.95 -2.77 -19.72
CA LYS A 77 7.59 -1.40 -20.09
C LYS A 77 6.73 -0.81 -18.98
N PRO A 78 6.88 0.49 -18.68
CA PRO A 78 6.01 1.16 -17.75
C PRO A 78 4.53 0.93 -18.06
N ILE A 79 3.77 0.55 -17.04
CA ILE A 79 2.32 0.35 -17.15
C ILE A 79 1.62 1.69 -16.94
N TYR A 80 2.13 2.49 -16.02
CA TYR A 80 1.63 3.83 -15.76
C TYR A 80 2.56 4.89 -16.36
N ARG A 81 1.98 5.96 -16.86
CA ARG A 81 2.77 7.11 -17.31
C ARG A 81 3.60 7.67 -16.15
N GLY A 82 4.90 7.90 -16.38
CA GLY A 82 5.85 8.38 -15.36
C GLY A 82 6.39 7.31 -14.42
N GLN A 83 5.97 6.05 -14.56
CA GLN A 83 6.54 4.91 -13.85
C GLN A 83 7.93 4.58 -14.41
N ASP A 84 8.89 4.32 -13.52
CA ASP A 84 10.27 4.05 -13.91
C ASP A 84 10.58 2.57 -14.10
N CYS A 85 9.80 1.67 -13.49
CA CYS A 85 9.98 0.21 -13.55
C CYS A 85 11.45 -0.17 -13.47
N ALA A 86 12.01 -0.21 -12.28
CA ALA A 86 13.44 -0.50 -12.07
C ALA A 86 13.90 -1.68 -12.95
N PRO A 87 15.02 -1.58 -13.68
CA PRO A 87 15.60 -2.73 -14.38
C PRO A 87 15.78 -3.91 -13.42
N PRO A 88 15.60 -5.16 -13.86
CA PRO A 88 15.61 -6.34 -12.97
C PRO A 88 16.83 -6.40 -12.06
N GLU A 89 18.01 -6.07 -12.56
CA GLU A 89 19.28 -6.06 -11.82
C GLU A 89 19.35 -4.98 -10.73
N PHE A 90 18.48 -3.96 -10.78
CA PHE A 90 18.43 -2.88 -9.80
C PHE A 90 17.26 -2.98 -8.82
N ILE A 91 16.34 -3.95 -8.98
CA ILE A 91 15.18 -4.12 -8.10
C ILE A 91 15.65 -4.29 -6.65
N ASP A 92 16.60 -5.16 -6.40
CA ASP A 92 17.10 -5.44 -5.06
C ASP A 92 17.63 -4.17 -4.39
N ARG A 93 18.47 -3.41 -5.09
CA ARG A 93 19.00 -2.13 -4.62
C ARG A 93 17.93 -1.06 -4.44
N SER A 94 16.95 -1.03 -5.33
CA SER A 94 15.84 -0.06 -5.23
C SER A 94 15.00 -0.32 -3.98
N LEU A 95 14.80 -1.59 -3.63
CA LEU A 95 14.10 -1.98 -2.41
C LEU A 95 14.95 -1.76 -1.15
N ASP A 96 16.27 -1.92 -1.20
CA ASP A 96 17.15 -1.51 -0.09
C ASP A 96 17.02 0.00 0.18
N ASN A 97 17.01 0.82 -0.87
CA ASN A 97 16.80 2.26 -0.74
C ASN A 97 15.41 2.59 -0.18
N LEU A 98 14.38 1.85 -0.61
CA LEU A 98 13.03 2.00 -0.06
C LEU A 98 12.99 1.67 1.43
N GLU A 99 13.61 0.57 1.86
CA GLU A 99 13.68 0.16 3.26
C GLU A 99 14.36 1.24 4.12
N ILE A 100 15.52 1.75 3.68
CA ILE A 100 16.23 2.84 4.37
C ILE A 100 15.33 4.08 4.50
N TRP A 101 14.61 4.42 3.44
CA TRP A 101 13.73 5.58 3.43
C TRP A 101 12.52 5.41 4.37
N LEU A 102 11.90 4.21 4.38
CA LEU A 102 10.78 3.90 5.28
C LEU A 102 11.20 3.90 6.76
N ALA A 103 12.45 3.54 7.05
CA ALA A 103 13.01 3.53 8.39
C ALA A 103 13.41 4.93 8.90
N ALA A 104 13.56 5.93 8.01
CA ALA A 104 14.01 7.27 8.36
C ALA A 104 13.03 7.99 9.30
N ASP A 105 13.56 8.71 10.30
CA ASP A 105 12.73 9.44 11.26
C ASP A 105 11.88 10.52 10.58
N SER A 106 12.41 11.19 9.57
CA SER A 106 11.67 12.16 8.75
C SER A 106 10.44 11.56 8.04
N PHE A 107 10.49 10.26 7.69
CA PHE A 107 9.34 9.56 7.13
C PHE A 107 8.32 9.20 8.22
N LYS A 108 8.77 8.83 9.42
CA LYS A 108 7.90 8.51 10.55
C LYS A 108 7.12 9.71 11.08
N GLU A 109 7.65 10.94 10.89
CA GLU A 109 6.98 12.19 11.24
C GLU A 109 5.82 12.55 10.29
N ILE A 110 5.77 11.95 9.09
CA ILE A 110 4.69 12.15 8.13
C ILE A 110 3.42 11.45 8.63
N HIS A 111 2.24 12.05 8.38
CA HIS A 111 0.96 11.44 8.76
C HIS A 111 0.76 10.05 8.11
N ALA A 112 0.14 9.11 8.83
CA ALA A 112 -0.01 7.72 8.39
C ALA A 112 -0.70 7.58 7.02
N ILE A 113 -1.68 8.42 6.70
CA ILE A 113 -2.35 8.47 5.39
C ILE A 113 -1.34 8.78 4.27
N GLU A 114 -0.50 9.77 4.48
CA GLU A 114 0.53 10.16 3.50
C GLU A 114 1.61 9.09 3.38
N ARG A 115 2.04 8.50 4.51
CA ARG A 115 2.99 7.37 4.50
C ARG A 115 2.44 6.19 3.70
N CYS A 116 1.16 5.87 3.86
CA CYS A 116 0.50 4.82 3.09
C CYS A 116 0.54 5.13 1.58
N ALA A 117 0.16 6.35 1.17
CA ALA A 117 0.19 6.77 -0.22
C ALA A 117 1.59 6.71 -0.83
N LEU A 118 2.58 7.26 -0.13
CA LEU A 118 3.98 7.27 -0.56
C LEU A 118 4.56 5.85 -0.69
N THR A 119 4.23 4.96 0.26
CA THR A 119 4.69 3.56 0.20
C THR A 119 4.09 2.83 -1.01
N ILE A 120 2.79 2.98 -1.26
CA ILE A 120 2.14 2.40 -2.45
C ILE A 120 2.85 2.89 -3.71
N THR A 121 3.00 4.20 -3.87
CA THR A 121 3.60 4.79 -5.08
C THR A 121 5.01 4.28 -5.31
N ARG A 122 5.84 4.18 -4.27
CA ARG A 122 7.23 3.72 -4.39
C ARG A 122 7.33 2.25 -4.79
N ILE A 123 6.50 1.37 -4.21
CA ILE A 123 6.49 -0.05 -4.60
C ILE A 123 6.01 -0.19 -6.05
N ILE A 124 4.97 0.55 -6.43
CA ILE A 124 4.44 0.52 -7.81
C ILE A 124 5.46 1.08 -8.80
N ASP A 125 6.21 2.12 -8.44
CA ASP A 125 7.26 2.69 -9.28
C ASP A 125 8.39 1.67 -9.55
N ILE A 126 8.83 0.95 -8.53
CA ILE A 126 9.84 -0.12 -8.66
C ILE A 126 9.29 -1.32 -9.44
N TRP A 127 8.03 -1.68 -9.22
CA TRP A 127 7.35 -2.85 -9.80
C TRP A 127 8.14 -4.15 -9.65
N PRO A 128 8.40 -4.61 -8.43
CA PRO A 128 9.39 -5.66 -8.16
C PRO A 128 8.99 -7.06 -8.64
N PHE A 129 7.70 -7.35 -8.80
CA PHE A 129 7.19 -8.69 -9.07
C PHE A 129 6.62 -8.81 -10.49
N GLU A 130 6.52 -10.04 -11.00
CA GLU A 130 5.86 -10.31 -12.28
C GLU A 130 4.35 -10.01 -12.24
N PHE A 131 3.73 -10.19 -11.08
CA PHE A 131 2.29 -10.00 -10.84
C PHE A 131 2.05 -9.54 -9.40
N GLY A 132 0.81 -9.15 -9.07
CA GLY A 132 0.40 -8.86 -7.71
C GLY A 132 1.02 -7.62 -7.07
N ASN A 133 1.67 -6.75 -7.84
CA ASN A 133 2.37 -5.58 -7.29
C ASN A 133 1.42 -4.63 -6.57
N LEU A 134 0.25 -4.35 -7.16
CA LEU A 134 -0.70 -3.40 -6.56
C LEU A 134 -1.28 -3.95 -5.25
N THR A 135 -1.73 -5.19 -5.23
CA THR A 135 -2.26 -5.83 -4.01
C THR A 135 -1.18 -5.90 -2.93
N THR A 136 0.06 -6.29 -3.30
CA THR A 136 1.19 -6.33 -2.37
C THR A 136 1.50 -4.95 -1.80
N ALA A 137 1.52 -3.92 -2.65
CA ALA A 137 1.77 -2.54 -2.22
C ALA A 137 0.70 -2.03 -1.23
N ILE A 138 -0.59 -2.31 -1.50
CA ILE A 138 -1.69 -1.92 -0.61
C ILE A 138 -1.57 -2.63 0.75
N VAL A 139 -1.39 -3.97 0.75
CA VAL A 139 -1.27 -4.74 1.99
C VAL A 139 -0.07 -4.27 2.81
N PHE A 140 1.07 -4.06 2.16
CA PHE A 140 2.29 -3.60 2.82
C PHE A 140 2.17 -2.18 3.37
N ALA A 141 1.61 -1.26 2.61
CA ALA A 141 1.43 0.14 3.01
C ALA A 141 0.40 0.32 4.13
N ASN A 142 -0.57 -0.58 4.24
CA ASN A 142 -1.56 -0.60 5.32
C ASN A 142 -0.93 -0.75 6.72
N LYS A 143 0.33 -1.19 6.81
CA LYS A 143 1.09 -1.17 8.06
C LYS A 143 1.10 0.22 8.70
N ALA A 144 1.30 1.27 7.91
CA ALA A 144 1.31 2.64 8.42
C ALA A 144 -0.03 3.05 9.04
N LEU A 145 -1.14 2.60 8.46
CA LEU A 145 -2.49 2.86 8.99
C LEU A 145 -2.76 2.05 10.25
N ASN A 146 -2.38 0.77 10.25
CA ASN A 146 -2.54 -0.11 11.41
C ASN A 146 -1.77 0.41 12.62
N ASP A 147 -0.52 0.85 12.45
CA ASP A 147 0.31 1.40 13.52
C ASP A 147 -0.25 2.71 14.10
N ALA A 148 -1.00 3.44 13.31
CA ALA A 148 -1.68 4.66 13.73
C ALA A 148 -3.08 4.42 14.31
N GLY A 149 -3.54 3.17 14.43
CA GLY A 149 -4.89 2.84 14.89
C GLY A 149 -5.99 3.31 13.93
N LEU A 150 -5.70 3.34 12.63
CA LEU A 150 -6.64 3.74 11.58
C LEU A 150 -7.21 2.52 10.85
N ALA A 151 -8.39 2.70 10.25
CA ALA A 151 -8.98 1.70 9.36
C ALA A 151 -8.09 1.47 8.12
N PRO A 152 -8.14 0.24 7.53
CA PRO A 152 -7.34 -0.07 6.35
C PRO A 152 -7.80 0.70 5.12
N PHE A 153 -6.87 0.93 4.21
CA PHE A 153 -7.17 1.31 2.84
C PHE A 153 -7.39 0.06 1.97
N PHE A 154 -8.43 0.10 1.16
CA PHE A 154 -8.71 -0.89 0.13
C PHE A 154 -9.53 -0.25 -1.00
N VAL A 155 -9.54 -0.89 -2.16
CA VAL A 155 -10.26 -0.43 -3.33
C VAL A 155 -11.40 -1.41 -3.62
N LEU A 156 -12.60 -0.89 -3.80
CA LEU A 156 -13.72 -1.71 -4.24
C LEU A 156 -13.57 -2.05 -5.74
N PRO A 157 -13.99 -3.24 -6.19
CA PRO A 157 -13.83 -3.66 -7.58
C PRO A 157 -14.38 -2.65 -8.60
N GLU A 158 -15.52 -2.04 -8.30
CA GLU A 158 -16.17 -1.04 -9.13
C GLU A 158 -15.37 0.27 -9.26
N HIS A 159 -14.45 0.55 -8.35
CA HIS A 159 -13.59 1.75 -8.34
C HIS A 159 -12.17 1.50 -8.81
N MET A 160 -11.83 0.26 -9.20
CA MET A 160 -10.47 -0.11 -9.55
C MET A 160 -9.92 0.70 -10.74
N SER A 161 -10.71 0.84 -11.81
CA SER A 161 -10.29 1.60 -13.00
C SER A 161 -10.05 3.09 -12.72
N GLU A 162 -10.80 3.68 -11.78
CA GLU A 162 -10.58 5.06 -11.34
C GLU A 162 -9.33 5.15 -10.47
N PHE A 163 -9.15 4.19 -9.58
CA PHE A 163 -7.97 4.14 -8.71
C PHE A 163 -6.67 4.00 -9.50
N GLU A 164 -6.65 3.18 -10.57
CA GLU A 164 -5.47 3.07 -11.44
C GLU A 164 -5.08 4.41 -12.08
N LYS A 165 -6.07 5.23 -12.47
CA LYS A 165 -5.82 6.60 -12.96
C LYS A 165 -5.24 7.50 -11.87
N VAL A 166 -5.72 7.37 -10.64
CA VAL A 166 -5.20 8.11 -9.48
C VAL A 166 -3.74 7.72 -9.22
N VAL A 167 -3.41 6.43 -9.24
CA VAL A 167 -2.03 5.95 -9.09
C VAL A 167 -1.15 6.48 -10.21
N ALA A 168 -1.59 6.38 -11.47
CA ALA A 168 -0.85 6.89 -12.62
C ALA A 168 -0.55 8.40 -12.50
N ASN A 169 -1.53 9.19 -12.09
CA ASN A 169 -1.34 10.64 -11.90
C ASN A 169 -0.40 10.95 -10.73
N SER A 170 -0.42 10.14 -9.67
CA SER A 170 0.44 10.36 -8.50
C SER A 170 1.93 10.19 -8.80
N MET A 171 2.28 9.47 -9.87
CA MET A 171 3.67 9.29 -10.31
C MET A 171 4.22 10.48 -11.11
N ILE A 172 3.35 11.36 -11.63
CA ILE A 172 3.76 12.41 -12.56
C ILE A 172 3.55 13.81 -11.99
N ILE A 173 2.38 14.05 -11.38
CA ILE A 173 1.88 15.40 -11.15
C ILE A 173 1.76 15.72 -9.67
N GLU A 174 0.94 14.98 -8.95
CA GLU A 174 0.73 15.26 -7.52
C GLU A 174 0.16 14.05 -6.77
N MET A 175 0.61 13.89 -5.53
CA MET A 175 0.17 12.83 -4.62
C MET A 175 -1.20 13.08 -4.01
N GLN A 176 -1.71 14.30 -4.06
CA GLN A 176 -2.92 14.71 -3.37
C GLN A 176 -4.16 13.86 -3.70
N PRO A 177 -4.42 13.50 -4.97
CA PRO A 177 -5.55 12.63 -5.30
C PRO A 177 -5.47 11.25 -4.63
N LEU A 178 -4.27 10.64 -4.56
CA LEU A 178 -4.07 9.36 -3.89
C LEU A 178 -4.24 9.48 -2.37
N ILE A 179 -3.67 10.51 -1.77
CA ILE A 179 -3.84 10.82 -0.34
C ILE A 179 -5.33 11.01 -0.02
N ASN A 180 -6.07 11.74 -0.86
CA ASN A 180 -7.50 11.94 -0.71
C ASN A 180 -8.29 10.62 -0.81
N ALA A 181 -7.96 9.76 -1.76
CA ALA A 181 -8.63 8.47 -1.92
C ALA A 181 -8.45 7.58 -0.68
N ILE A 182 -7.23 7.53 -0.13
CA ILE A 182 -6.94 6.80 1.11
C ILE A 182 -7.69 7.42 2.28
N TYR A 183 -7.61 8.74 2.46
CA TYR A 183 -8.29 9.45 3.54
C TYR A 183 -9.80 9.22 3.52
N GLN A 184 -10.46 9.35 2.36
CA GLN A 184 -11.91 9.16 2.25
C GLN A 184 -12.33 7.71 2.56
N THR A 185 -11.53 6.73 2.14
CA THR A 185 -11.77 5.32 2.47
C THR A 185 -11.67 5.09 3.97
N VAL A 186 -10.57 5.49 4.58
CA VAL A 186 -10.34 5.36 6.03
C VAL A 186 -11.44 6.04 6.82
N LYS A 187 -11.78 7.28 6.49
CA LYS A 187 -12.83 8.06 7.17
C LYS A 187 -14.20 7.39 7.07
N ARG A 188 -14.55 6.91 5.88
CA ARG A 188 -15.82 6.21 5.64
C ARG A 188 -15.94 4.98 6.52
N GLU A 189 -14.92 4.12 6.52
CA GLU A 189 -14.95 2.87 7.28
C GLU A 189 -15.00 3.15 8.79
N MET A 190 -14.25 4.12 9.28
CA MET A 190 -14.28 4.51 10.71
C MET A 190 -15.62 5.11 11.12
N THR A 191 -16.26 5.92 10.26
CA THR A 191 -17.60 6.48 10.54
C THR A 191 -18.70 5.42 10.54
N GLN A 192 -18.55 4.33 9.80
CA GLN A 192 -19.51 3.23 9.79
C GLN A 192 -19.53 2.43 11.09
N ILE A 193 -18.39 2.34 11.78
CA ILE A 193 -18.28 1.63 13.07
C ILE A 193 -18.87 2.46 14.22
N GLU A 194 -18.83 3.80 14.11
CA GLU A 194 -19.34 4.71 15.14
C GLU A 194 -20.89 4.65 15.27
N LYS A 195 -21.59 4.07 14.31
CA LYS A 195 -23.05 3.91 14.27
C LYS A 195 -23.50 2.57 14.82
#